data_226e201f06ae1c1b9f40e1654e688a09
#
_entry.id   226e201f06ae1c1b9f40e1654e688a09
#
_cell.length_a   1.000
_cell.length_b   1.000
_cell.length_c   1.000
_cell.angle_alpha   90.00
_cell.angle_beta   90.00
_cell.angle_gamma   90.00
#
_symmetry.space_group_name_H-M   'P 1'
#
loop_
_entity.id
_entity.type
_entity.pdbx_description
1 polymer ?
#
loop_
_entity_poly.entity_id
_entity_poly.type
_entity_poly.pdbx_seq_one_letter_code
_entity_poly.pdbx_strand_id
1 'polypeptide(L)'
;MPDIDLVLVKELETRNGSKIGHITLNSEETLNSLTLSMVDIIHSQLSKWEKDKNIVAVILEGAGDKAFCAGGDIRALYESMVQSPGGPNPFAEAFFEREYRLDYKIHKYSKPIICWVDGIT
;
A
#
# COMPACT_ATOMS: atom_id res chain seq x y z
N MET A 1 4.83 13.75 -10.21
CA MET A 1 4.49 13.35 -10.27
C MET A 1 4.19 12.38 -10.07
N PRO A 2 4.47 12.13 -10.09
CA PRO A 2 3.77 11.23 -9.99
C PRO A 2 3.74 10.12 -9.06
N ASP A 3 3.27 10.41 -7.88
CA ASP A 3 3.03 9.39 -6.88
C ASP A 3 1.97 8.39 -7.33
N ILE A 4 1.15 8.78 -8.31
CA ILE A 4 0.12 7.86 -8.80
C ILE A 4 0.72 6.65 -9.50
N ASP A 5 1.96 6.79 -9.99
CA ASP A 5 2.63 5.67 -10.65
C ASP A 5 3.31 4.73 -9.66
N LEU A 6 3.37 5.10 -8.37
CA LEU A 6 3.95 4.24 -7.35
C LEU A 6 3.01 3.13 -6.90
N VAL A 7 1.74 3.23 -7.22
CA VAL A 7 0.75 2.19 -6.95
C VAL A 7 -0.05 1.97 -8.23
N LEU A 8 0.02 0.77 -8.76
CA LEU A 8 -0.74 0.40 -9.96
C LEU A 8 -1.98 -0.36 -9.52
N VAL A 9 -3.13 0.04 -10.06
CA VAL A 9 -4.42 -0.54 -9.67
C VAL A 9 -5.10 -1.09 -10.91
N LYS A 10 -5.55 -2.34 -10.86
CA LYS A 10 -6.30 -2.99 -11.93
C LYS A 10 -7.47 -3.78 -11.36
N GLU A 11 -8.44 -4.06 -12.20
CA GLU A 11 -9.51 -5.00 -11.89
C GLU A 11 -9.48 -6.09 -12.93
N LEU A 12 -9.31 -7.33 -12.49
CA LEU A 12 -9.19 -8.49 -13.36
C LEU A 12 -10.55 -9.21 -13.43
N GLU A 13 -11.02 -9.46 -14.64
CA GLU A 13 -12.30 -10.15 -14.81
C GLU A 13 -12.12 -11.65 -14.64
N THR A 14 -13.10 -12.28 -13.99
CA THR A 14 -13.16 -13.73 -13.87
C THR A 14 -14.19 -14.28 -14.84
N ARG A 15 -14.26 -15.60 -14.94
CA ARG A 15 -15.18 -16.27 -15.88
C ARG A 15 -16.65 -16.02 -15.58
N ASN A 16 -17.01 -15.80 -14.33
CA ASN A 16 -18.40 -15.69 -13.94
C ASN A 16 -18.88 -14.23 -13.78
N GLY A 17 -18.11 -13.28 -14.31
CA GLY A 17 -18.50 -11.88 -14.27
C GLY A 17 -18.08 -11.13 -13.02
N SER A 18 -17.51 -11.82 -12.03
CA SER A 18 -16.93 -11.13 -10.88
C SER A 18 -15.54 -10.63 -11.24
N LYS A 19 -14.94 -9.85 -10.33
CA LYS A 19 -13.63 -9.25 -10.57
C LYS A 19 -12.72 -9.43 -9.36
N ILE A 20 -11.44 -9.38 -9.61
CA ILE A 20 -10.41 -9.40 -8.58
C ILE A 20 -9.68 -8.08 -8.63
N GLY A 21 -9.59 -7.39 -7.50
CA GLY A 21 -8.80 -6.18 -7.39
C GLY A 21 -7.32 -6.54 -7.35
N HIS A 22 -6.50 -5.77 -8.06
CA HIS A 22 -5.07 -6.05 -8.16
C HIS A 22 -4.29 -4.78 -7.90
N ILE A 23 -3.48 -4.79 -6.86
CA ILE A 23 -2.64 -3.65 -6.48
C ILE A 23 -1.19 -4.08 -6.62
N THR A 24 -0.40 -3.27 -7.33
CA THR A 24 1.04 -3.47 -7.46
C THR A 24 1.77 -2.29 -6.84
N LEU A 25 2.64 -2.56 -5.88
CA LEU A 25 3.56 -1.56 -5.36
C LEU A 25 4.64 -1.37 -6.42
N ASN A 26 4.79 -0.15 -6.94
CA ASN A 26 5.59 0.07 -8.14
C ASN A 26 6.71 1.08 -7.88
N SER A 27 7.63 0.72 -7.01
CA SER A 27 8.79 1.54 -6.68
C SER A 27 10.00 0.64 -6.45
N GLU A 28 10.42 -0.06 -7.51
CA GLU A 28 11.53 -1.01 -7.41
C GLU A 28 12.82 -0.38 -6.87
N GLU A 29 13.08 0.87 -7.22
CA GLU A 29 14.29 1.57 -6.80
C GLU A 29 14.38 1.72 -5.28
N THR A 30 13.24 1.78 -4.60
CA THR A 30 13.18 1.87 -3.14
C THR A 30 12.75 0.54 -2.51
N LEU A 31 12.86 -0.57 -3.26
CA LEU A 31 12.42 -1.90 -2.80
C LEU A 31 10.95 -1.88 -2.40
N ASN A 32 10.16 -1.12 -3.13
CA ASN A 32 8.72 -0.97 -2.91
C ASN A 32 8.34 -0.49 -1.51
N SER A 33 9.19 0.36 -0.91
CA SER A 33 8.87 0.93 0.38
C SER A 33 7.64 1.85 0.27
N LEU A 34 6.89 1.94 1.35
CA LEU A 34 5.61 2.65 1.36
C LEU A 34 5.82 4.12 1.73
N THR A 35 5.43 5.00 0.81
CA THR A 35 5.31 6.43 1.12
C THR A 35 3.93 6.70 1.71
N LEU A 36 3.75 7.87 2.29
CA LEU A 36 2.46 8.26 2.84
C LEU A 36 1.37 8.29 1.76
N SER A 37 1.70 8.81 0.56
CA SER A 37 0.73 8.84 -0.53
C SER A 37 0.34 7.43 -0.98
N MET A 38 1.29 6.50 -1.00
CA MET A 38 0.98 5.11 -1.33
C MET A 38 0.02 4.50 -0.32
N VAL A 39 0.26 4.73 0.96
CA VAL A 39 -0.63 4.26 2.03
C VAL A 39 -2.04 4.79 1.83
N ASP A 40 -2.17 6.08 1.53
CA ASP A 40 -3.48 6.69 1.31
C ASP A 40 -4.19 6.13 0.08
N ILE A 41 -3.46 5.92 -1.01
CA ILE A 41 -4.03 5.36 -2.24
C ILE A 41 -4.54 3.96 -2.00
N ILE A 42 -3.74 3.12 -1.33
CA ILE A 42 -4.10 1.73 -1.06
C ILE A 42 -5.33 1.68 -0.15
N HIS A 43 -5.33 2.48 0.91
CA HIS A 43 -6.44 2.52 1.84
C HIS A 43 -7.75 2.91 1.14
N SER A 44 -7.68 3.95 0.32
CA SER A 44 -8.84 4.43 -0.42
C SER A 44 -9.37 3.37 -1.39
N GLN A 45 -8.45 2.68 -2.09
CA GLN A 45 -8.84 1.66 -3.06
C GLN A 45 -9.45 0.44 -2.38
N LEU A 46 -8.88 0.01 -1.27
CA LEU A 46 -9.42 -1.11 -0.50
C LEU A 46 -10.82 -0.78 0.03
N SER A 47 -11.03 0.47 0.46
CA SER A 47 -12.34 0.89 0.93
C SER A 47 -13.39 0.83 -0.17
N LYS A 48 -13.03 1.24 -1.38
CA LYS A 48 -13.95 1.15 -2.53
C LYS A 48 -14.29 -0.29 -2.85
N TRP A 49 -13.28 -1.13 -2.93
CA TRP A 49 -13.49 -2.54 -3.31
C TRP A 49 -14.23 -3.33 -2.25
N GLU A 50 -14.10 -2.96 -0.99
CA GLU A 50 -14.82 -3.65 0.07
C GLU A 50 -16.34 -3.51 -0.10
N LYS A 51 -16.78 -2.39 -0.64
CA LYS A 51 -18.19 -2.10 -0.88
C LYS A 51 -18.70 -2.57 -2.24
N ASP A 52 -17.79 -2.94 -3.13
CA ASP A 52 -18.15 -3.32 -4.50
C ASP A 52 -18.46 -4.81 -4.55
N LYS A 53 -19.71 -5.14 -4.80
CA LYS A 53 -20.17 -6.52 -4.84
C LYS A 53 -19.52 -7.35 -5.94
N ASN A 54 -18.99 -6.70 -6.98
CA ASN A 54 -18.34 -7.40 -8.08
C ASN A 54 -16.91 -7.80 -7.75
N ILE A 55 -16.30 -7.15 -6.77
CA ILE A 55 -14.94 -7.48 -6.34
C ILE A 55 -15.03 -8.57 -5.27
N VAL A 56 -14.45 -9.72 -5.55
CA VAL A 56 -14.55 -10.88 -4.66
C VAL A 56 -13.27 -11.15 -3.87
N ALA A 57 -12.15 -10.60 -4.31
CA ALA A 57 -10.86 -10.78 -3.65
C ALA A 57 -9.91 -9.69 -4.12
N VAL A 58 -8.80 -9.52 -3.41
CA VAL A 58 -7.75 -8.56 -3.76
C VAL A 58 -6.41 -9.27 -3.77
N ILE A 59 -5.60 -8.97 -4.78
CA ILE A 59 -4.21 -9.42 -4.86
C ILE A 59 -3.31 -8.22 -4.65
N LEU A 60 -2.29 -8.38 -3.82
CA LEU A 60 -1.31 -7.35 -3.54
C LEU A 60 0.08 -7.91 -3.84
N GLU A 61 0.83 -7.23 -4.70
CA GLU A 61 2.18 -7.66 -5.05
C GLU A 61 3.09 -6.46 -5.25
N GLY A 62 4.39 -6.72 -5.35
CA GLY A 62 5.39 -5.70 -5.63
C GLY A 62 5.92 -5.85 -7.05
N ALA A 63 6.21 -4.73 -7.69
CA ALA A 63 6.83 -4.73 -9.02
C ALA A 63 8.26 -5.25 -8.92
N GLY A 64 8.71 -5.91 -9.99
CA GLY A 64 10.06 -6.44 -10.07
C GLY A 64 10.21 -7.76 -9.32
N ASP A 65 11.46 -8.18 -9.18
CA ASP A 65 11.77 -9.48 -8.56
C ASP A 65 12.65 -9.36 -7.31
N LYS A 66 12.95 -8.13 -6.86
CA LYS A 66 13.84 -7.93 -5.72
C LYS A 66 13.11 -7.89 -4.38
N ALA A 67 11.97 -7.25 -4.35
CA ALA A 67 11.26 -7.04 -3.09
C ALA A 67 9.76 -6.99 -3.30
N PHE A 68 9.03 -7.55 -2.36
CA PHE A 68 7.60 -7.28 -2.25
C PHE A 68 7.42 -5.88 -1.68
N CYS A 69 7.93 -5.65 -0.48
CA CYS A 69 7.84 -4.36 0.20
C CYS A 69 8.85 -4.33 1.34
N ALA A 70 9.74 -3.34 1.34
CA ALA A 70 10.75 -3.22 2.39
C ALA A 70 10.24 -2.52 3.65
N GLY A 71 8.96 -2.14 3.67
CA GLY A 71 8.37 -1.46 4.82
C GLY A 71 8.12 0.01 4.55
N GLY A 72 7.94 0.81 5.59
CA GLY A 72 7.68 2.23 5.45
C GLY A 72 8.88 3.00 4.94
N ASP A 73 8.63 4.19 4.43
CA ASP A 73 9.68 5.06 3.87
C ASP A 73 10.52 5.68 5.00
N ILE A 74 11.57 4.97 5.38
CA ILE A 74 12.45 5.39 6.48
C ILE A 74 13.19 6.69 6.15
N ARG A 75 13.52 6.92 4.87
CA ARG A 75 14.22 8.14 4.49
C ARG A 75 13.36 9.37 4.78
N ALA A 76 12.10 9.35 4.42
CA ALA A 76 11.21 10.48 4.68
C ALA A 76 11.05 10.71 6.18
N LEU A 77 10.97 9.63 6.96
CA LEU A 77 10.89 9.73 8.41
C LEU A 77 12.16 10.35 8.99
N TYR A 78 13.33 9.91 8.50
CA TYR A 78 14.61 10.46 8.96
C TYR A 78 14.71 11.95 8.64
N GLU A 79 14.36 12.33 7.41
CA GLU A 79 14.41 13.73 7.01
C GLU A 79 13.48 14.59 7.85
N SER A 80 12.30 14.08 8.19
CA SER A 80 11.39 14.83 9.06
C SER A 80 11.95 15.01 10.46
N MET A 81 12.69 14.02 10.97
CA MET A 81 13.33 14.11 12.27
C MET A 81 14.45 15.16 12.28
N VAL A 82 15.19 15.25 11.19
CA VAL A 82 16.27 16.25 11.06
C VAL A 82 15.67 17.65 11.06
N GLN A 83 14.53 17.84 10.41
CA GLN A 83 13.87 19.14 10.36
C GLN A 83 13.20 19.54 11.67
N SER A 84 12.86 18.57 12.53
CA SER A 84 12.20 18.83 13.80
C SER A 84 12.93 18.09 14.93
N PRO A 85 14.20 18.46 15.21
CA PRO A 85 14.98 17.72 16.18
C PRO A 85 14.44 17.89 17.59
N GLY A 86 14.32 16.78 18.31
CA GLY A 86 13.97 16.79 19.73
C GLY A 86 12.56 17.21 20.07
N GLY A 87 11.73 17.51 19.09
CA GLY A 87 10.37 17.95 19.33
C GLY A 87 9.35 16.99 18.76
N PRO A 88 8.06 17.34 18.88
CA PRO A 88 7.00 16.60 18.21
C PRO A 88 7.26 16.55 16.71
N ASN A 89 6.92 15.42 16.10
CA ASN A 89 7.11 15.24 14.66
C ASN A 89 5.76 14.91 14.01
N PRO A 90 5.01 15.94 13.55
CA PRO A 90 3.70 15.71 12.95
C PRO A 90 3.72 14.80 11.75
N PHE A 91 4.78 14.84 10.94
CA PHE A 91 4.87 13.95 9.79
C PHE A 91 4.95 12.49 10.23
N ALA A 92 5.81 12.17 11.19
CA ALA A 92 5.96 10.81 11.68
C ALA A 92 4.67 10.32 12.33
N GLU A 93 4.02 11.16 13.11
CA GLU A 93 2.75 10.80 13.74
C GLU A 93 1.68 10.50 12.70
N ALA A 94 1.56 11.34 11.68
CA ALA A 94 0.59 11.12 10.61
C ALA A 94 0.91 9.87 9.82
N PHE A 95 2.20 9.65 9.54
CA PHE A 95 2.64 8.49 8.77
C PHE A 95 2.26 7.19 9.51
N PHE A 96 2.65 7.07 10.78
CA PHE A 96 2.38 5.86 11.54
C PHE A 96 0.88 5.66 11.78
N GLU A 97 0.14 6.73 12.02
CA GLU A 97 -1.30 6.60 12.21
C GLU A 97 -1.96 6.04 10.95
N ARG A 98 -1.61 6.60 9.78
CA ARG A 98 -2.22 6.14 8.52
C ARG A 98 -1.74 4.75 8.12
N GLU A 99 -0.47 4.45 8.37
CA GLU A 99 0.06 3.11 8.09
C GLU A 99 -0.65 2.06 8.94
N TYR A 100 -0.76 2.31 10.24
CA TYR A 100 -1.43 1.35 11.13
C TYR A 100 -2.92 1.26 10.84
N ARG A 101 -3.53 2.34 10.40
CA ARG A 101 -4.92 2.30 10.00
C ARG A 101 -5.11 1.43 8.75
N LEU A 102 -4.17 1.49 7.82
CA LEU A 102 -4.16 0.60 6.66
C LEU A 102 -3.94 -0.85 7.10
N ASP A 103 -2.99 -1.10 7.99
CA ASP A 103 -2.73 -2.44 8.50
C ASP A 103 -3.98 -3.03 9.16
N TYR A 104 -4.67 -2.23 9.95
CA TYR A 104 -5.90 -2.66 10.60
C TYR A 104 -6.99 -2.97 9.57
N LYS A 105 -7.10 -2.13 8.54
CA LYS A 105 -8.07 -2.37 7.48
C LYS A 105 -7.81 -3.68 6.77
N ILE A 106 -6.55 -3.98 6.48
CA ILE A 106 -6.18 -5.25 5.85
C ILE A 106 -6.54 -6.41 6.77
N HIS A 107 -6.23 -6.27 8.05
CA HIS A 107 -6.51 -7.32 9.04
C HIS A 107 -8.01 -7.61 9.16
N LYS A 108 -8.84 -6.59 9.09
CA LYS A 108 -10.30 -6.72 9.26
C LYS A 108 -11.06 -6.79 7.96
N TYR A 109 -10.36 -6.88 6.84
CA TYR A 109 -11.01 -6.83 5.54
C TYR A 109 -12.01 -7.96 5.37
N SER A 110 -13.18 -7.65 4.81
CA SER A 110 -14.28 -8.62 4.68
C SER A 110 -14.11 -9.57 3.49
N LYS A 111 -13.11 -9.32 2.64
CA LYS A 111 -12.83 -10.16 1.46
C LYS A 111 -11.40 -10.68 1.57
N PRO A 112 -11.08 -11.80 0.91
CA PRO A 112 -9.72 -12.31 0.92
C PRO A 112 -8.74 -11.32 0.29
N ILE A 113 -7.59 -11.12 0.96
CA ILE A 113 -6.47 -10.39 0.38
C ILE A 113 -5.33 -11.37 0.28
N ILE A 114 -4.84 -11.56 -0.95
CA ILE A 114 -3.75 -12.47 -1.24
C ILE A 114 -2.51 -11.65 -1.51
N CYS A 115 -1.48 -11.82 -0.67
CA CYS A 115 -0.22 -11.14 -0.86
C CYS A 115 0.74 -12.09 -1.60
N TRP A 116 1.18 -11.66 -2.76
CA TRP A 116 2.19 -12.40 -3.51
C TRP A 116 3.55 -11.87 -3.07
N VAL A 117 4.13 -12.53 -2.10
CA VAL A 117 5.34 -12.04 -1.42
C VAL A 117 6.55 -12.71 -2.04
N ASP A 118 7.23 -12.00 -2.95
CA ASP A 118 8.39 -12.48 -3.65
C ASP A 118 9.56 -11.54 -3.35
N GLY A 119 10.64 -12.08 -2.82
CA GLY A 119 11.81 -11.29 -2.47
C GLY A 119 11.71 -10.68 -1.07
N ILE A 120 12.37 -9.53 -0.90
CA ILE A 120 12.45 -8.86 0.41
C ILE A 120 11.06 -8.42 0.88
N THR A 121 10.82 -8.69 2.14
CA THR A 121 9.54 -8.38 2.78
C THR A 121 9.78 -7.70 4.11
#